data_3144c1f53787bd1ea6a3f690a8f0b8fb
#
_entry.id   3144c1f53787bd1ea6a3f690a8f0b8fb
#
_cell.length_a   1.000
_cell.length_b   1.000
_cell.length_c   1.000
_cell.angle_alpha   90.00
_cell.angle_beta   90.00
_cell.angle_gamma   90.00
#
_symmetry.space_group_name_H-M   'P 1'
#
loop_
_entity.id
_entity.type
_entity.pdbx_description
1 polymer ?
#
loop_
_entity_poly.entity_id
_entity_poly.type
_entity_poly.pdbx_seq_one_letter_code
_entity_poly.pdbx_strand_id
1 'polypeptide(L)'
;MEKYKKSVGNAGEDAAVKYLKRKRYIILDRNFNIHGGEIDIIAKKGDYVVFIEVKTRSSDEYGSGAEAVNHTKQQRIIKAAQVYMLKLGNVSARFDVVVVNGKINGEKFKVEKIDHIENAF
;
A
#
# COMPACT_ATOMS: atom_id res chain seq x y z
N MET A 1 8.22 -15.38 15.24
CA MET A 1 8.49 -13.97 14.92
C MET A 1 8.09 -13.65 13.49
N GLU A 2 8.57 -14.40 12.49
CA GLU A 2 8.16 -14.16 11.10
C GLU A 2 6.67 -14.33 10.87
N LYS A 3 6.09 -15.38 11.44
CA LYS A 3 4.64 -15.63 11.35
C LYS A 3 3.83 -14.46 11.91
N TYR A 4 4.31 -13.85 12.97
CA TYR A 4 3.66 -12.73 13.62
C TYR A 4 3.73 -11.46 12.76
N LYS A 5 4.91 -11.14 12.22
CA LYS A 5 5.09 -9.98 11.33
C LYS A 5 4.25 -10.11 10.06
N LYS A 6 4.19 -11.30 9.50
CA LYS A 6 3.38 -11.57 8.31
C LYS A 6 1.89 -11.38 8.59
N SER A 7 1.42 -11.85 9.75
CA SER A 7 0.04 -11.69 10.17
C SER A 7 -0.32 -10.21 10.35
N VAL A 8 0.54 -9.41 10.96
CA VAL A 8 0.34 -7.97 11.14
C VAL A 8 0.32 -7.26 9.79
N GLY A 9 1.26 -7.59 8.90
CA GLY A 9 1.31 -7.02 7.56
C GLY A 9 0.06 -7.33 6.75
N ASN A 10 -0.44 -8.57 6.83
CA ASN A 10 -1.67 -8.97 6.14
C ASN A 10 -2.88 -8.24 6.71
N ALA A 11 -2.96 -8.07 8.03
CA ALA A 11 -4.04 -7.33 8.66
C ALA A 11 -4.04 -5.86 8.24
N GLY A 12 -2.86 -5.25 8.13
CA GLY A 12 -2.71 -3.89 7.66
C GLY A 12 -3.15 -3.72 6.21
N GLU A 13 -2.74 -4.64 5.35
CA GLU A 13 -3.11 -4.61 3.94
C GLU A 13 -4.62 -4.81 3.77
N ASP A 14 -5.23 -5.72 4.52
CA ASP A 14 -6.69 -5.92 4.50
C ASP A 14 -7.42 -4.66 4.96
N ALA A 15 -6.92 -4.00 6.00
CA ALA A 15 -7.49 -2.74 6.48
C ALA A 15 -7.39 -1.64 5.42
N ALA A 16 -6.26 -1.56 4.72
CA ALA A 16 -6.08 -0.60 3.63
C ALA A 16 -7.07 -0.85 2.50
N VAL A 17 -7.29 -2.10 2.12
CA VAL A 17 -8.27 -2.47 1.09
C VAL A 17 -9.68 -2.01 1.50
N LYS A 18 -10.09 -2.29 2.74
CA LYS A 18 -11.41 -1.85 3.23
C LYS A 18 -11.55 -0.33 3.22
N TYR A 19 -10.52 0.37 3.65
CA TYR A 19 -10.47 1.82 3.62
C TYR A 19 -10.65 2.35 2.20
N LEU A 20 -9.89 1.82 1.26
CA LEU A 20 -9.94 2.25 -0.14
C LEU A 20 -11.31 2.00 -0.76
N LYS A 21 -11.91 0.84 -0.49
CA LYS A 21 -13.26 0.53 -0.98
C LYS A 21 -14.30 1.52 -0.44
N ARG A 22 -14.20 1.90 0.82
CA ARG A 22 -15.09 2.91 1.40
C ARG A 22 -14.93 4.27 0.74
N LYS A 23 -13.73 4.59 0.26
CA LYS A 23 -13.44 5.81 -0.49
C LYS A 23 -13.75 5.66 -1.98
N ARG A 24 -14.42 4.58 -2.37
CA ARG A 24 -14.86 4.29 -3.74
C ARG A 24 -13.73 4.01 -4.72
N TYR A 25 -12.60 3.48 -4.22
CA TYR A 25 -11.57 2.92 -5.06
C TYR A 25 -12.00 1.52 -5.50
N ILE A 26 -11.71 1.18 -6.74
CA ILE A 26 -11.94 -0.16 -7.28
C ILE A 26 -10.60 -0.90 -7.20
N ILE A 27 -10.54 -1.97 -6.42
CA ILE A 27 -9.31 -2.76 -6.28
C ILE A 27 -9.12 -3.59 -7.54
N LEU A 28 -8.03 -3.38 -8.25
CA LEU A 28 -7.70 -4.10 -9.48
C LEU A 28 -6.81 -5.30 -9.21
N ASP A 29 -5.85 -5.18 -8.29
CA ASP A 29 -4.92 -6.24 -7.99
C ASP A 29 -4.30 -6.03 -6.62
N ARG A 30 -3.78 -7.11 -6.03
CA ARG A 30 -3.05 -7.10 -4.77
C ARG A 30 -1.78 -7.91 -4.93
N ASN A 31 -0.70 -7.45 -4.27
CA ASN A 31 0.58 -8.16 -4.27
C ASN A 31 1.08 -8.46 -5.69
N PHE A 32 1.10 -7.44 -6.51
CA PHE A 32 1.61 -7.55 -7.87
C PHE A 32 3.14 -7.55 -7.83
N ASN A 33 3.73 -8.65 -8.28
CA ASN A 33 5.17 -8.86 -8.24
C ASN A 33 5.75 -9.10 -9.62
N ILE A 34 6.90 -8.48 -9.87
CA ILE A 34 7.72 -8.77 -11.05
C ILE A 34 9.16 -8.96 -10.56
N HIS A 35 10.03 -9.41 -11.45
CA HIS A 35 11.45 -9.44 -11.11
C HIS A 35 11.95 -8.01 -10.87
N GLY A 36 12.38 -7.73 -9.66
CA GLY A 36 12.89 -6.42 -9.28
C GLY A 36 11.86 -5.36 -8.90
N GLY A 37 10.60 -5.75 -8.68
CA GLY A 37 9.58 -4.81 -8.26
C GLY A 37 8.34 -5.44 -7.67
N GLU A 38 7.63 -4.68 -6.84
CA GLU A 38 6.39 -5.13 -6.20
C GLU A 38 5.48 -3.95 -5.89
N ILE A 39 4.17 -4.20 -5.86
CA ILE A 39 3.15 -3.22 -5.48
C ILE A 39 2.14 -3.93 -4.60
N ASP A 40 1.84 -3.35 -3.44
CA ASP A 40 0.92 -3.96 -2.49
C ASP A 40 -0.52 -3.96 -2.99
N ILE A 41 -1.00 -2.82 -3.49
CA ILE A 41 -2.37 -2.68 -3.98
C ILE A 41 -2.35 -1.84 -5.26
N ILE A 42 -3.11 -2.28 -6.25
CA ILE A 42 -3.37 -1.51 -7.45
C ILE A 42 -4.87 -1.25 -7.49
N ALA A 43 -5.26 0.01 -7.62
CA ALA A 43 -6.66 0.40 -7.58
C ALA A 43 -6.96 1.43 -8.66
N LYS A 44 -8.25 1.59 -8.95
CA LYS A 44 -8.72 2.63 -9.87
C LYS A 44 -9.55 3.64 -9.10
N LYS A 45 -9.28 4.92 -9.35
CA LYS A 45 -10.04 6.03 -8.79
C LYS A 45 -10.25 7.07 -9.88
N GLY A 46 -11.51 7.20 -10.36
CA GLY A 46 -11.79 8.07 -11.49
C GLY A 46 -10.98 7.64 -12.71
N ASP A 47 -10.21 8.57 -13.28
CA ASP A 47 -9.36 8.30 -14.45
C ASP A 47 -7.96 7.81 -14.08
N TYR A 48 -7.69 7.66 -12.79
CA TYR A 48 -6.36 7.26 -12.33
C TYR A 48 -6.27 5.78 -12.02
N VAL A 49 -5.16 5.19 -12.39
CA VAL A 49 -4.71 3.93 -11.81
C VAL A 49 -3.74 4.30 -10.70
N VAL A 50 -4.07 3.88 -9.49
CA VAL A 50 -3.34 4.27 -8.28
C VAL A 50 -2.55 3.06 -7.78
N PHE A 51 -1.23 3.24 -7.66
CA PHE A 51 -0.31 2.23 -7.16
C PHE A 51 -0.01 2.56 -5.71
N ILE A 52 -0.34 1.66 -4.81
CA ILE A 52 -0.40 1.94 -3.38
C ILE A 52 0.57 1.05 -2.62
N GLU A 53 1.45 1.70 -1.87
CA GLU A 53 2.31 1.03 -0.88
C GLU A 53 1.62 1.10 0.47
N VAL A 54 1.48 -0.05 1.13
CA VAL A 54 0.90 -0.13 2.47
C VAL A 54 2.00 -0.25 3.50
N LYS A 55 2.00 0.66 4.46
CA LYS A 55 2.92 0.63 5.59
C LYS A 55 2.12 0.37 6.85
N THR A 56 2.37 -0.76 7.50
CA THR A 56 1.74 -1.13 8.76
C THR A 56 2.67 -0.80 9.91
N ARG A 57 2.17 -0.08 10.90
CA ARG A 57 2.95 0.32 12.07
C ARG A 57 2.21 0.01 13.36
N SER A 58 2.95 -0.49 14.36
CA SER A 58 2.45 -0.58 15.71
C SER A 58 2.63 0.77 16.42
N SER A 59 1.90 0.98 17.51
CA SER A 59 1.96 2.23 18.27
C SER A 59 3.35 2.56 18.81
N ASP A 60 4.27 1.60 18.83
CA ASP A 60 5.65 1.81 19.30
C ASP A 60 6.60 2.26 18.20
N GLU A 61 6.12 2.31 16.95
CA GLU A 61 6.93 2.68 15.80
C GLU A 61 6.48 4.04 15.26
N TYR A 62 6.96 5.11 15.86
CA TYR A 62 6.59 6.45 15.41
C TYR A 62 7.51 6.97 14.33
N GLY A 63 6.93 7.63 13.36
CA GLY A 63 7.60 8.29 12.27
C GLY A 63 6.55 8.83 11.31
N SER A 64 6.94 9.71 10.40
CA SER A 64 6.01 10.18 9.38
C SER A 64 5.79 9.11 8.32
N GLY A 65 4.60 9.08 7.73
CA GLY A 65 4.30 8.15 6.64
C GLY A 65 5.20 8.35 5.43
N ALA A 66 5.69 9.58 5.22
CA ALA A 66 6.59 9.91 4.12
C ALA A 66 7.94 9.18 4.21
N GLU A 67 8.36 8.82 5.42
CA GLU A 67 9.60 8.08 5.63
C GLU A 67 9.49 6.61 5.24
N ALA A 68 8.29 6.12 5.01
CA ALA A 68 8.04 4.72 4.74
C ALA A 68 8.59 4.24 3.40
N VAL A 69 8.79 5.14 2.44
CA VAL A 69 9.15 4.77 1.07
C VAL A 69 10.40 5.52 0.65
N ASN A 70 11.55 4.87 0.77
CA ASN A 70 12.83 5.42 0.32
C ASN A 70 12.97 5.37 -1.21
N HIS A 71 14.01 5.98 -1.73
CA HIS A 71 14.22 6.07 -3.17
C HIS A 71 14.32 4.70 -3.84
N THR A 72 15.03 3.76 -3.25
CA THR A 72 15.18 2.41 -3.79
C THR A 72 13.82 1.72 -3.92
N LYS A 73 13.00 1.83 -2.89
CA LYS A 73 11.67 1.23 -2.89
C LYS A 73 10.76 1.92 -3.90
N GLN A 74 10.84 3.25 -4.02
CA GLN A 74 10.10 3.99 -5.04
C GLN A 74 10.42 3.47 -6.44
N GLN A 75 11.70 3.25 -6.75
CA GLN A 75 12.11 2.74 -8.05
C GLN A 75 11.56 1.34 -8.33
N ARG A 76 11.50 0.50 -7.32
CA ARG A 76 10.92 -0.86 -7.43
C ARG A 76 9.42 -0.79 -7.72
N ILE A 77 8.71 0.12 -7.08
CA ILE A 77 7.28 0.33 -7.31
C ILE A 77 7.04 0.89 -8.71
N ILE A 78 7.81 1.89 -9.11
CA ILE A 78 7.68 2.50 -10.44
C ILE A 78 7.93 1.47 -11.54
N LYS A 79 8.94 0.62 -11.38
CA LYS A 79 9.23 -0.44 -12.34
C LYS A 79 8.06 -1.40 -12.50
N ALA A 80 7.48 -1.83 -11.38
CA ALA A 80 6.32 -2.71 -11.40
C ALA A 80 5.10 -2.04 -12.04
N ALA A 81 4.91 -0.75 -11.73
CA ALA A 81 3.81 0.03 -12.30
C ALA A 81 3.94 0.16 -13.82
N GLN A 82 5.14 0.40 -14.33
CA GLN A 82 5.39 0.48 -15.78
C GLN A 82 5.00 -0.83 -16.48
N VAL A 83 5.36 -1.96 -15.89
CA VAL A 83 4.99 -3.28 -16.45
C VAL A 83 3.47 -3.45 -16.43
N TYR A 84 2.83 -3.10 -15.32
CA TYR A 84 1.38 -3.22 -15.20
C TYR A 84 0.65 -2.36 -16.24
N MET A 85 1.11 -1.13 -16.42
CA MET A 85 0.49 -0.16 -17.32
C MET A 85 0.60 -0.53 -18.80
N LEU A 86 1.54 -1.38 -19.18
CA LEU A 86 1.65 -1.86 -20.56
C LEU A 86 0.36 -2.52 -21.05
N LYS A 87 -0.44 -3.08 -20.15
CA LYS A 87 -1.70 -3.75 -20.48
C LYS A 87 -2.87 -2.78 -20.59
N LEU A 88 -2.74 -1.58 -20.08
CA LEU A 88 -3.86 -0.66 -19.91
C LEU A 88 -3.94 0.45 -20.94
N GLY A 89 -2.87 0.67 -21.71
CA GLY A 89 -2.81 1.76 -22.67
C GLY A 89 -2.65 3.11 -21.97
N ASN A 90 -3.32 4.13 -22.49
CA ASN A 90 -3.20 5.50 -21.97
C ASN A 90 -4.06 5.71 -20.74
N VAL A 91 -3.46 5.57 -19.56
CA VAL A 91 -4.10 5.87 -18.29
C VAL A 91 -3.18 6.78 -17.47
N SER A 92 -3.78 7.59 -16.61
CA SER A 92 -3.03 8.41 -15.67
C SER A 92 -2.66 7.57 -14.46
N ALA A 93 -1.42 7.68 -14.03
CA ALA A 93 -0.92 6.95 -12.87
C ALA A 93 -0.76 7.88 -11.68
N ARG A 94 -0.98 7.34 -10.49
CA ARG A 94 -0.75 8.05 -9.23
C ARG A 94 -0.13 7.07 -8.24
N PHE A 95 0.83 7.54 -7.45
CA PHE A 95 1.53 6.73 -6.46
C PHE A 95 1.18 7.21 -5.06
N ASP A 96 0.54 6.36 -4.29
CA ASP A 96 0.06 6.68 -2.96
C ASP A 96 0.72 5.79 -1.90
N VAL A 97 0.74 6.28 -0.67
CA VAL A 97 1.12 5.49 0.50
C VAL A 97 -0.05 5.49 1.47
N VAL A 98 -0.42 4.32 1.94
CA VAL A 98 -1.43 4.16 3.00
C VAL A 98 -0.73 3.62 4.23
N VAL A 99 -0.73 4.41 5.30
CA VAL A 99 -0.12 4.03 6.57
C VAL A 99 -1.22 3.55 7.51
N VAL A 100 -1.13 2.29 7.90
CA VAL A 100 -2.09 1.67 8.82
C VAL A 100 -1.44 1.60 10.19
N ASN A 101 -1.92 2.44 11.11
CA ASN A 101 -1.41 2.51 12.48
C ASN A 101 -2.33 1.72 13.39
N GLY A 102 -1.74 0.92 14.27
CA GLY A 102 -2.54 0.11 15.18
C GLY A 102 -1.76 -0.38 16.36
N LYS A 103 -2.42 -1.21 17.16
CA LYS A 103 -1.83 -1.85 18.33
C LYS A 103 -1.89 -3.35 18.20
N ILE A 104 -0.85 -3.98 18.70
CA ILE A 104 -0.81 -5.42 18.80
C ILE A 104 -1.39 -5.81 20.13
N ASN A 105 -2.45 -6.64 20.12
CA ASN A 105 -3.11 -7.14 21.29
C ASN A 105 -3.15 -8.67 21.24
N GLY A 106 -2.17 -9.29 21.89
CA GLY A 106 -1.94 -10.72 21.76
C GLY A 106 -1.49 -11.07 20.33
N GLU A 107 -2.25 -11.90 19.65
CA GLU A 107 -1.98 -12.27 18.26
C GLU A 107 -2.72 -11.39 17.25
N LYS A 108 -3.51 -10.44 17.75
CA LYS A 108 -4.33 -9.58 16.88
C LYS A 108 -3.73 -8.21 16.73
N PHE A 109 -3.86 -7.67 15.52
CA PHE A 109 -3.52 -6.29 15.22
C PHE A 109 -4.80 -5.48 15.13
N LYS A 110 -4.94 -4.49 16.01
CA LYS A 110 -6.09 -3.61 16.03
C LYS A 110 -5.75 -2.29 15.37
N VAL A 111 -6.43 -1.97 14.28
CA VAL A 111 -6.24 -0.72 13.54
C VAL A 111 -6.79 0.43 14.37
N GLU A 112 -5.98 1.48 14.55
CA GLU A 112 -6.37 2.69 15.26
C GLU A 112 -6.55 3.88 14.33
N LYS A 113 -5.70 4.00 13.32
CA LYS A 113 -5.71 5.16 12.43
C LYS A 113 -5.12 4.79 11.08
N ILE A 114 -5.71 5.31 10.02
CA ILE A 114 -5.18 5.18 8.67
C ILE A 114 -4.86 6.57 8.13
N ASP A 115 -3.62 6.75 7.68
CA ASP A 115 -3.17 7.95 7.01
C ASP A 115 -2.94 7.64 5.54
N HIS A 116 -3.61 8.37 4.67
CA HIS A 116 -3.49 8.18 3.22
C HIS A 116 -2.75 9.38 2.63
N ILE A 117 -1.60 9.11 2.03
CA ILE A 117 -0.76 10.12 1.41
C ILE A 117 -0.91 9.96 -0.10
N GLU A 118 -1.67 10.85 -0.71
CA GLU A 118 -1.86 10.86 -2.17
C GLU A 118 -0.66 11.52 -2.84
N ASN A 119 -0.30 11.03 -4.02
CA ASN A 119 0.85 11.55 -4.77
C ASN A 119 2.11 11.58 -3.90
N ALA A 120 2.42 10.48 -3.26
CA ALA A 120 3.52 10.40 -2.29
C ALA A 120 4.90 10.50 -2.95
N PHE A 121 4.99 10.15 -4.25
CA PHE A 121 6.25 10.25 -5.00
C PHE A 121 6.03 10.25 -6.51
#